data_28cab5787c29d3112ba2356ce1cdc344
#
_entry.id   28cab5787c29d3112ba2356ce1cdc344
#
_cell.length_a   1.000
_cell.length_b   1.000
_cell.length_c   1.000
_cell.angle_alpha   90.00
_cell.angle_beta   90.00
_cell.angle_gamma   90.00
#
_symmetry.space_group_name_H-M   'P 1'
#
loop_
_entity.id
_entity.type
_entity.pdbx_description
1 polymer ?
#
loop_
_entity_poly.entity_id
_entity_poly.type
_entity_poly.pdbx_seq_one_letter_code
_entity_poly.pdbx_strand_id
1 'polypeptide(L)'
;MLSLDEALQRLHAFYGPLTPPPNEPFIMYVWEVLNFHGSPVRRDAALAALRRIPALTPDSIWKTAPKKLEAAVLLAGPYMDDRIKALRAGADFFRRHPDLSQRLSGTLLAGRRALRSLRQLGLAGSHRMLLFGAAHPVIPADAHLTRVASRLGFGAPSANLRRQIRNTRRALNASLPPAIDARRRAALYLSHHGSVTCLEFDPHCPVCPLLRDCPTARARSAAFN
;
A
#
# COMPACT_ATOMS: atom_id res chain seq x y z
N MET A 1 -4.08 -27.40 0.46
CA MET A 1 -3.54 -26.08 0.01
C MET A 1 -4.05 -25.06 1.01
N LEU A 2 -3.20 -24.18 1.53
CA LEU A 2 -3.59 -23.13 2.49
C LEU A 2 -4.62 -22.20 1.84
N SER A 3 -5.76 -22.00 2.49
CA SER A 3 -6.73 -21.00 2.04
C SER A 3 -6.23 -19.57 2.33
N LEU A 4 -6.75 -18.60 1.61
CA LEU A 4 -6.36 -17.19 1.84
C LEU A 4 -6.81 -16.73 3.24
N ASP A 5 -7.97 -17.17 3.70
CA ASP A 5 -8.46 -16.80 5.04
C ASP A 5 -7.57 -17.37 6.14
N GLU A 6 -7.19 -18.64 6.07
CA GLU A 6 -6.23 -19.24 7.01
C GLU A 6 -4.87 -18.53 7.00
N ALA A 7 -4.37 -18.15 5.80
CA ALA A 7 -3.15 -17.37 5.71
C ALA A 7 -3.27 -16.03 6.44
N LEU A 8 -4.39 -15.33 6.26
CA LEU A 8 -4.64 -14.04 6.91
C LEU A 8 -4.85 -14.18 8.42
N GLN A 9 -5.46 -15.28 8.89
CA GLN A 9 -5.59 -15.58 10.32
C GLN A 9 -4.22 -15.80 10.97
N ARG A 10 -3.34 -16.59 10.35
CA ARG A 10 -1.98 -16.83 10.86
C ARG A 10 -1.12 -15.56 10.84
N LEU A 11 -1.25 -14.72 9.81
CA LEU A 11 -0.56 -13.43 9.77
C LEU A 11 -1.07 -12.48 10.87
N HIS A 12 -2.39 -12.48 11.11
CA HIS A 12 -2.96 -11.70 12.22
C HIS A 12 -2.46 -12.19 13.58
N ALA A 13 -2.44 -13.50 13.81
CA ALA A 13 -1.92 -14.09 15.06
C ALA A 13 -0.43 -13.77 15.27
N PHE A 14 0.36 -13.71 14.19
CA PHE A 14 1.81 -13.47 14.25
C PHE A 14 2.17 -12.00 14.45
N TYR A 15 1.49 -11.07 13.75
CA TYR A 15 1.81 -9.63 13.81
C TYR A 15 0.96 -8.85 14.81
N GLY A 16 -0.13 -9.43 15.29
CA GLY A 16 -1.15 -8.69 16.04
C GLY A 16 -1.95 -7.73 15.15
N PRO A 17 -2.70 -6.80 15.76
CA PRO A 17 -3.46 -5.79 15.04
C PRO A 17 -2.52 -4.77 14.36
N LEU A 18 -2.65 -4.61 13.03
CA LEU A 18 -1.89 -3.65 12.25
C LEU A 18 -2.69 -2.35 12.10
N THR A 19 -1.99 -1.21 12.21
CA THR A 19 -2.60 0.11 11.95
C THR A 19 -2.91 0.28 10.47
N PRO A 20 -4.17 0.54 10.10
CA PRO A 20 -4.53 0.81 8.71
C PRO A 20 -3.94 2.15 8.24
N PRO A 21 -3.79 2.35 6.93
CA PRO A 21 -3.43 3.66 6.38
C PRO A 21 -4.51 4.69 6.72
N PRO A 22 -4.19 6.00 6.69
CA PRO A 22 -5.17 7.06 6.90
C PRO A 22 -6.36 6.92 5.95
N ASN A 23 -7.56 7.29 6.40
CA ASN A 23 -8.78 7.28 5.59
C ASN A 23 -9.11 8.64 4.96
N GLU A 24 -8.56 9.73 5.47
CA GLU A 24 -8.74 11.07 4.92
C GLU A 24 -7.90 11.21 3.64
N PRO A 25 -8.49 11.62 2.50
CA PRO A 25 -7.85 11.53 1.19
C PRO A 25 -6.52 12.27 1.07
N PHE A 26 -6.40 13.48 1.62
CA PHE A 26 -5.14 14.22 1.53
C PHE A 26 -4.05 13.61 2.41
N ILE A 27 -4.39 13.20 3.64
CA ILE A 27 -3.44 12.54 4.54
C ILE A 27 -2.99 11.20 3.97
N MET A 28 -3.90 10.44 3.35
CA MET A 28 -3.53 9.22 2.65
C MET A 28 -2.62 9.50 1.46
N TYR A 29 -2.85 10.56 0.70
CA TYR A 29 -1.94 10.96 -0.37
C TYR A 29 -0.54 11.26 0.16
N VAL A 30 -0.43 12.05 1.23
CA VAL A 30 0.83 12.32 1.91
C VAL A 30 1.51 11.02 2.35
N TRP A 31 0.76 10.13 2.97
CA TRP A 31 1.24 8.81 3.40
C TRP A 31 1.78 7.98 2.23
N GLU A 32 1.10 7.97 1.07
CA GLU A 32 1.58 7.28 -0.15
C GLU A 32 2.88 7.88 -0.69
N VAL A 33 2.99 9.19 -0.71
CA VAL A 33 4.23 9.88 -1.14
C VAL A 33 5.41 9.51 -0.23
N LEU A 34 5.18 9.44 1.08
CA LEU A 34 6.21 9.06 2.05
C LEU A 34 6.54 7.56 1.99
N ASN A 35 5.59 6.71 1.58
CA ASN A 35 5.77 5.26 1.48
C ASN A 35 6.63 4.84 0.27
N PHE A 36 6.85 5.72 -0.70
CA PHE A 36 7.63 5.43 -1.91
C PHE A 36 9.08 5.10 -1.54
N HIS A 37 9.54 3.88 -1.83
CA HIS A 37 10.87 3.36 -1.44
C HIS A 37 11.25 3.58 0.04
N GLY A 38 10.26 3.69 0.91
CA GLY A 38 10.44 3.84 2.36
C GLY A 38 10.07 2.58 3.14
N SER A 39 10.64 2.43 4.35
CA SER A 39 10.12 1.45 5.30
C SER A 39 8.91 2.02 6.05
N PRO A 40 8.01 1.16 6.58
CA PRO A 40 6.89 1.62 7.40
C PRO A 40 7.32 2.55 8.55
N VAL A 41 8.40 2.21 9.25
CA VAL A 41 8.92 3.02 10.38
C VAL A 41 9.35 4.41 9.92
N ARG A 42 10.09 4.52 8.82
CA ARG A 42 10.53 5.81 8.27
C ARG A 42 9.36 6.65 7.76
N ARG A 43 8.43 6.03 7.06
CA ARG A 43 7.19 6.69 6.60
C ARG A 43 6.42 7.30 7.76
N ASP A 44 6.21 6.53 8.83
CA ASP A 44 5.40 6.96 9.98
C ASP A 44 6.10 8.06 10.77
N ALA A 45 7.43 8.00 10.92
CA ALA A 45 8.22 9.08 11.49
C ALA A 45 8.12 10.38 10.67
N ALA A 46 8.21 10.30 9.36
CA ALA A 46 8.06 11.45 8.47
C ALA A 46 6.64 12.04 8.52
N LEU A 47 5.61 11.19 8.54
CA LEU A 47 4.21 11.64 8.67
C LEU A 47 3.98 12.33 10.02
N ALA A 48 4.52 11.78 11.11
CA ALA A 48 4.44 12.40 12.42
C ALA A 48 5.13 13.78 12.45
N ALA A 49 6.29 13.91 11.79
CA ALA A 49 6.99 15.18 11.67
C ALA A 49 6.19 16.20 10.83
N LEU A 50 5.58 15.79 9.71
CA LEU A 50 4.72 16.66 8.91
C LEU A 50 3.46 17.12 9.67
N ARG A 51 2.90 16.30 10.55
CA ARG A 51 1.75 16.65 11.39
C ARG A 51 2.06 17.74 12.43
N ARG A 52 3.34 18.05 12.69
CA ARG A 52 3.75 19.20 13.51
C ARG A 52 3.61 20.54 12.76
N ILE A 53 3.47 20.52 11.44
CA ILE A 53 3.06 21.69 10.66
C ILE A 53 1.60 21.97 11.04
N PRO A 54 1.27 23.22 11.43
CA PRO A 54 -0.09 23.54 11.85
C PRO A 54 -1.11 23.12 10.78
N ALA A 55 -2.05 22.25 11.19
CA ALA A 55 -3.08 21.66 10.34
C ALA A 55 -2.50 21.10 9.02
N LEU A 56 -2.06 19.82 9.00
CA LEU A 56 -1.57 19.15 7.77
C LEU A 56 -2.68 19.10 6.71
N THR A 57 -2.82 20.19 5.98
CA THR A 57 -3.84 20.43 4.93
C THR A 57 -3.18 20.72 3.59
N PRO A 58 -3.92 20.63 2.47
CA PRO A 58 -3.43 21.07 1.17
C PRO A 58 -2.87 22.49 1.18
N ASP A 59 -3.57 23.43 1.85
CA ASP A 59 -3.13 24.82 1.94
C ASP A 59 -1.85 25.00 2.74
N SER A 60 -1.72 24.29 3.88
CA SER A 60 -0.49 24.40 4.68
C SER A 60 0.73 23.86 3.93
N ILE A 61 0.63 22.72 3.27
CA ILE A 61 1.72 22.17 2.46
C ILE A 61 2.05 23.09 1.28
N TRP A 62 1.05 23.64 0.62
CA TRP A 62 1.26 24.56 -0.50
C TRP A 62 1.99 25.83 -0.08
N LYS A 63 1.62 26.44 1.06
CA LYS A 63 2.20 27.68 1.59
C LYS A 63 3.55 27.47 2.28
N THR A 64 3.84 26.27 2.74
CA THR A 64 5.10 25.97 3.46
C THR A 64 6.28 26.00 2.49
N ALA A 65 7.33 26.74 2.84
CA ALA A 65 8.56 26.78 2.05
C ALA A 65 9.18 25.37 1.93
N PRO A 66 9.74 24.97 0.77
CA PRO A 66 10.33 23.63 0.57
C PRO A 66 11.32 23.23 1.67
N LYS A 67 12.22 24.13 2.08
CA LYS A 67 13.20 23.90 3.15
C LYS A 67 12.57 23.49 4.48
N LYS A 68 11.37 23.94 4.81
CA LYS A 68 10.66 23.55 6.02
C LYS A 68 10.07 22.13 5.93
N LEU A 69 9.83 21.65 4.71
CA LEU A 69 9.37 20.28 4.47
C LEU A 69 10.55 19.28 4.47
N GLU A 70 11.74 19.73 4.12
CA GLU A 70 12.93 18.89 3.96
C GLU A 70 13.23 18.05 5.20
N ALA A 71 13.27 18.68 6.39
CA ALA A 71 13.59 17.99 7.65
C ALA A 71 12.61 16.84 7.96
N ALA A 72 11.33 17.04 7.67
CA ALA A 72 10.31 16.01 7.87
C ALA A 72 10.37 14.92 6.79
N VAL A 73 10.53 15.32 5.53
CA VAL A 73 10.52 14.40 4.37
C VAL A 73 11.79 13.54 4.32
N LEU A 74 12.93 14.07 4.79
CA LEU A 74 14.19 13.33 4.89
C LEU A 74 14.06 12.06 5.77
N LEU A 75 13.23 12.09 6.78
CA LEU A 75 12.96 10.93 7.64
C LEU A 75 12.38 9.74 6.84
N ALA A 76 11.66 9.99 5.75
CA ALA A 76 11.14 8.94 4.89
C ALA A 76 12.21 8.20 4.06
N GLY A 77 13.44 8.70 4.04
CA GLY A 77 14.57 8.10 3.32
C GLY A 77 14.90 8.79 1.99
N PRO A 78 15.51 8.10 1.01
CA PRO A 78 15.97 8.69 -0.24
C PRO A 78 14.83 9.33 -1.05
N TYR A 79 15.19 10.08 -2.10
CA TYR A 79 14.25 10.78 -3.01
C TYR A 79 13.50 11.95 -2.35
N MET A 80 14.16 12.70 -1.47
CA MET A 80 13.58 13.84 -0.75
C MET A 80 12.98 14.87 -1.71
N ASP A 81 13.72 15.30 -2.75
CA ASP A 81 13.26 16.30 -3.71
C ASP A 81 12.03 15.85 -4.50
N ASP A 82 12.00 14.58 -4.91
CA ASP A 82 10.85 14.02 -5.64
C ASP A 82 9.62 13.94 -4.74
N ARG A 83 9.80 13.60 -3.45
CA ARG A 83 8.70 13.64 -2.49
C ARG A 83 8.19 15.04 -2.23
N ILE A 84 9.05 16.04 -2.11
CA ILE A 84 8.65 17.45 -1.93
C ILE A 84 7.87 17.92 -3.15
N LYS A 85 8.37 17.65 -4.36
CA LYS A 85 7.67 17.95 -5.61
C LYS A 85 6.29 17.28 -5.66
N ALA A 86 6.22 15.99 -5.29
CA ALA A 86 4.97 15.25 -5.24
C ALA A 86 3.99 15.83 -4.20
N LEU A 87 4.45 16.12 -2.98
CA LEU A 87 3.62 16.74 -1.93
C LEU A 87 3.01 18.06 -2.38
N ARG A 88 3.81 18.93 -3.02
CA ARG A 88 3.33 20.21 -3.53
C ARG A 88 2.35 20.05 -4.70
N ALA A 89 2.65 19.16 -5.64
CA ALA A 89 1.75 18.87 -6.76
C ALA A 89 0.41 18.30 -6.27
N GLY A 90 0.45 17.40 -5.27
CA GLY A 90 -0.77 16.90 -4.65
C GLY A 90 -1.53 17.99 -3.89
N ALA A 91 -0.84 18.81 -3.11
CA ALA A 91 -1.46 19.92 -2.38
C ALA A 91 -2.20 20.87 -3.36
N ASP A 92 -1.56 21.25 -4.47
CA ASP A 92 -2.19 22.06 -5.51
C ASP A 92 -3.40 21.36 -6.14
N PHE A 93 -3.30 20.05 -6.42
CA PHE A 93 -4.41 19.27 -6.95
C PHE A 93 -5.60 19.24 -5.97
N PHE A 94 -5.39 18.93 -4.68
CA PHE A 94 -6.46 18.88 -3.69
C PHE A 94 -7.12 20.24 -3.47
N ARG A 95 -6.35 21.34 -3.55
CA ARG A 95 -6.89 22.71 -3.46
C ARG A 95 -7.82 23.04 -4.62
N ARG A 96 -7.49 22.58 -5.82
CA ARG A 96 -8.31 22.79 -7.03
C ARG A 96 -9.51 21.86 -7.14
N HIS A 97 -9.57 20.80 -6.31
CA HIS A 97 -10.63 19.79 -6.34
C HIS A 97 -11.19 19.56 -4.93
N PRO A 98 -11.87 20.57 -4.32
CA PRO A 98 -12.42 20.44 -2.98
C PRO A 98 -13.53 19.36 -2.89
N ASP A 99 -14.16 19.02 -4.01
CA ASP A 99 -15.17 17.99 -4.18
C ASP A 99 -14.60 16.57 -4.30
N LEU A 100 -13.27 16.40 -4.21
CA LEU A 100 -12.61 15.11 -4.46
C LEU A 100 -13.15 13.99 -3.53
N SER A 101 -13.35 14.27 -2.25
CA SER A 101 -13.89 13.28 -1.30
C SER A 101 -15.26 12.76 -1.74
N GLN A 102 -16.15 13.64 -2.19
CA GLN A 102 -17.46 13.27 -2.71
C GLN A 102 -17.34 12.42 -3.99
N ARG A 103 -16.45 12.81 -4.90
CA ARG A 103 -16.19 12.05 -6.14
C ARG A 103 -15.60 10.67 -5.88
N LEU A 104 -14.76 10.54 -4.84
CA LEU A 104 -14.21 9.25 -4.42
C LEU A 104 -15.29 8.32 -3.85
N SER A 105 -16.23 8.85 -3.08
CA SER A 105 -17.33 8.09 -2.48
C SER A 105 -18.45 7.74 -3.47
N GLY A 106 -18.42 8.30 -4.68
CA GLY A 106 -19.36 8.00 -5.76
C GLY A 106 -19.14 6.60 -6.35
N THR A 107 -19.32 6.44 -7.66
CA THR A 107 -19.03 5.15 -8.32
C THR A 107 -17.54 4.87 -8.39
N LEU A 108 -17.15 3.58 -8.40
CA LEU A 108 -15.76 3.16 -8.58
C LEU A 108 -15.11 3.79 -9.83
N LEU A 109 -15.88 3.94 -10.91
CA LEU A 109 -15.38 4.55 -12.14
C LEU A 109 -15.12 6.05 -11.96
N ALA A 110 -16.00 6.76 -11.26
CA ALA A 110 -15.82 8.18 -10.92
C ALA A 110 -14.59 8.39 -10.03
N GLY A 111 -14.44 7.58 -8.98
CA GLY A 111 -13.25 7.61 -8.11
C GLY A 111 -11.95 7.34 -8.87
N ARG A 112 -11.92 6.33 -9.74
CA ARG A 112 -10.75 6.05 -10.59
C ARG A 112 -10.41 7.20 -11.53
N ARG A 113 -11.41 7.84 -12.13
CA ARG A 113 -11.22 9.01 -13.01
C ARG A 113 -10.67 10.18 -12.23
N ALA A 114 -11.19 10.45 -11.03
CA ALA A 114 -10.75 11.54 -10.17
C ALA A 114 -9.27 11.41 -9.78
N LEU A 115 -8.80 10.19 -9.49
CA LEU A 115 -7.40 9.94 -9.10
C LEU A 115 -6.41 9.86 -10.27
N ARG A 116 -6.88 9.84 -11.53
CA ARG A 116 -6.00 9.68 -12.71
C ARG A 116 -4.98 10.80 -12.85
N SER A 117 -5.31 11.99 -12.42
CA SER A 117 -4.43 13.17 -12.48
C SER A 117 -3.34 13.17 -11.40
N LEU A 118 -3.49 12.36 -10.35
CA LEU A 118 -2.48 12.18 -9.30
C LEU A 118 -1.49 11.07 -9.71
N ARG A 119 -0.63 11.37 -10.68
CA ARG A 119 0.30 10.39 -11.27
C ARG A 119 1.24 9.74 -10.25
N GLN A 120 1.58 10.46 -9.18
CA GLN A 120 2.47 9.99 -8.11
C GLN A 120 1.91 8.83 -7.30
N LEU A 121 0.58 8.65 -7.28
CA LEU A 121 -0.05 7.52 -6.57
C LEU A 121 0.18 6.16 -7.24
N GLY A 122 0.33 6.13 -8.55
CA GLY A 122 0.28 4.88 -9.29
C GLY A 122 -1.04 4.12 -9.09
N LEU A 123 -1.11 2.90 -9.59
CA LEU A 123 -2.33 2.08 -9.51
C LEU A 123 -2.59 1.57 -8.09
N ALA A 124 -1.56 1.11 -7.39
CA ALA A 124 -1.70 0.57 -6.04
C ALA A 124 -2.14 1.63 -5.04
N GLY A 125 -1.51 2.81 -5.05
CA GLY A 125 -1.89 3.95 -4.21
C GLY A 125 -3.33 4.43 -4.50
N SER A 126 -3.70 4.56 -5.77
CA SER A 126 -5.08 4.91 -6.16
C SER A 126 -6.10 3.89 -5.63
N HIS A 127 -5.81 2.59 -5.73
CA HIS A 127 -6.68 1.54 -5.20
C HIS A 127 -6.70 1.54 -3.66
N ARG A 128 -5.59 1.91 -2.99
CA ARG A 128 -5.55 2.03 -1.55
C ARG A 128 -6.44 3.18 -1.08
N MET A 129 -6.39 4.33 -1.75
CA MET A 129 -7.32 5.44 -1.48
C MET A 129 -8.79 5.04 -1.67
N LEU A 130 -9.10 4.28 -2.72
CA LEU A 130 -10.46 3.80 -2.98
C LEU A 130 -10.93 2.77 -1.94
N LEU A 131 -10.05 1.85 -1.49
CA LEU A 131 -10.41 0.82 -0.52
C LEU A 131 -10.56 1.37 0.90
N PHE A 132 -9.60 2.16 1.36
CA PHE A 132 -9.55 2.62 2.76
C PHE A 132 -10.27 3.96 2.96
N GLY A 133 -10.21 4.87 2.00
CA GLY A 133 -10.82 6.19 2.08
C GLY A 133 -12.25 6.26 1.55
N ALA A 134 -12.64 5.40 0.60
CA ALA A 134 -13.95 5.47 -0.05
C ALA A 134 -14.72 4.14 -0.05
N ALA A 135 -14.24 3.13 0.66
CA ALA A 135 -14.87 1.82 0.83
C ALA A 135 -15.24 1.09 -0.48
N HIS A 136 -14.46 1.28 -1.55
CA HIS A 136 -14.64 0.52 -2.78
C HIS A 136 -13.97 -0.86 -2.69
N PRO A 137 -14.60 -1.94 -3.16
CA PRO A 137 -14.09 -3.31 -3.06
C PRO A 137 -12.98 -3.60 -4.09
N VAL A 138 -11.86 -2.91 -4.01
CA VAL A 138 -10.69 -3.06 -4.88
C VAL A 138 -9.49 -3.63 -4.13
N ILE A 139 -8.57 -4.29 -4.82
CA ILE A 139 -7.32 -4.79 -4.24
C ILE A 139 -6.17 -3.86 -4.64
N PRO A 140 -5.50 -3.20 -3.68
CA PRO A 140 -4.32 -2.36 -3.92
C PRO A 140 -3.07 -3.23 -4.03
N ALA A 141 -2.94 -3.99 -5.14
CA ALA A 141 -1.82 -4.89 -5.35
C ALA A 141 -0.54 -4.11 -5.65
N ASP A 142 0.20 -3.82 -4.59
CA ASP A 142 1.58 -3.33 -4.65
C ASP A 142 2.58 -4.49 -4.87
N ALA A 143 3.87 -4.19 -4.95
CA ALA A 143 4.91 -5.20 -5.16
C ALA A 143 4.97 -6.21 -4.01
N HIS A 144 4.82 -5.75 -2.77
CA HIS A 144 4.88 -6.60 -1.57
C HIS A 144 3.72 -7.60 -1.53
N LEU A 145 2.49 -7.11 -1.63
CA LEU A 145 1.29 -7.94 -1.69
C LEU A 145 1.35 -8.92 -2.86
N THR A 146 1.72 -8.42 -4.06
CA THR A 146 1.81 -9.24 -5.28
C THR A 146 2.80 -10.38 -5.11
N ARG A 147 3.98 -10.12 -4.52
CA ARG A 147 5.00 -11.13 -4.24
C ARG A 147 4.51 -12.19 -3.27
N VAL A 148 3.94 -11.76 -2.14
CA VAL A 148 3.43 -12.69 -1.11
C VAL A 148 2.32 -13.56 -1.70
N ALA A 149 1.32 -12.97 -2.32
CA ALA A 149 0.21 -13.71 -2.90
C ALA A 149 0.69 -14.71 -3.95
N SER A 150 1.61 -14.31 -4.84
CA SER A 150 2.18 -15.19 -5.87
C SER A 150 2.97 -16.35 -5.27
N ARG A 151 3.78 -16.11 -4.21
CA ARG A 151 4.53 -17.16 -3.50
C ARG A 151 3.64 -18.17 -2.77
N LEU A 152 2.45 -17.73 -2.34
CA LEU A 152 1.43 -18.57 -1.73
C LEU A 152 0.55 -19.31 -2.76
N GLY A 153 0.74 -19.06 -4.06
CA GLY A 153 -0.04 -19.69 -5.12
C GLY A 153 -1.29 -18.91 -5.55
N PHE A 154 -1.51 -17.70 -5.01
CA PHE A 154 -2.60 -16.83 -5.44
C PHE A 154 -2.17 -15.97 -6.63
N GLY A 155 -2.44 -16.47 -7.82
CA GLY A 155 -2.11 -15.84 -9.09
C GLY A 155 -0.86 -16.42 -9.75
N ALA A 156 -0.97 -16.68 -11.05
CA ALA A 156 0.13 -17.24 -11.84
C ALA A 156 1.32 -16.28 -11.86
N PRO A 157 2.54 -16.77 -11.61
CA PRO A 157 3.76 -15.97 -11.71
C PRO A 157 3.96 -15.46 -13.14
N SER A 158 4.67 -14.35 -13.28
CA SER A 158 5.02 -13.78 -14.57
C SER A 158 6.29 -12.95 -14.46
N ALA A 159 7.19 -13.05 -15.43
CA ALA A 159 8.35 -12.17 -15.54
C ALA A 159 7.93 -10.69 -15.79
N ASN A 160 6.76 -10.46 -16.36
CA ASN A 160 6.20 -9.13 -16.53
C ASN A 160 5.40 -8.73 -15.27
N LEU A 161 5.92 -7.78 -14.49
CA LEU A 161 5.31 -7.31 -13.24
C LEU A 161 3.84 -6.83 -13.42
N ARG A 162 3.54 -6.11 -14.50
CA ARG A 162 2.16 -5.65 -14.75
C ARG A 162 1.21 -6.84 -14.96
N ARG A 163 1.66 -7.89 -15.64
CA ARG A 163 0.89 -9.12 -15.82
C ARG A 163 0.73 -9.87 -14.50
N GLN A 164 1.77 -9.96 -13.70
CA GLN A 164 1.74 -10.58 -12.37
C GLN A 164 0.75 -9.86 -11.45
N ILE A 165 0.78 -8.53 -11.38
CA ILE A 165 -0.19 -7.72 -10.64
C ILE A 165 -1.63 -8.01 -11.08
N ARG A 166 -1.89 -8.10 -12.38
CA ARG A 166 -3.23 -8.43 -12.88
C ARG A 166 -3.67 -9.84 -12.47
N ASN A 167 -2.78 -10.83 -12.58
CA ASN A 167 -3.05 -12.21 -12.18
C ASN A 167 -3.36 -12.31 -10.69
N THR A 168 -2.54 -11.69 -9.84
CA THR A 168 -2.73 -11.62 -8.39
C THR A 168 -4.07 -10.98 -8.03
N ARG A 169 -4.38 -9.82 -8.64
CA ARG A 169 -5.68 -9.15 -8.38
C ARG A 169 -6.88 -10.01 -8.77
N ARG A 170 -6.80 -10.74 -9.90
CA ARG A 170 -7.86 -11.65 -10.33
C ARG A 170 -8.02 -12.79 -9.32
N ALA A 171 -6.93 -13.42 -8.91
CA ALA A 171 -6.95 -14.52 -7.95
C ALA A 171 -7.49 -14.08 -6.58
N LEU A 172 -7.00 -12.95 -6.04
CA LEU A 172 -7.48 -12.44 -4.76
C LEU A 172 -8.95 -11.99 -4.81
N ASN A 173 -9.41 -11.42 -5.91
CA ASN A 173 -10.82 -11.08 -6.08
C ASN A 173 -11.73 -12.34 -6.12
N ALA A 174 -11.23 -13.45 -6.65
CA ALA A 174 -11.96 -14.73 -6.65
C ALA A 174 -11.94 -15.43 -5.27
N SER A 175 -10.87 -15.22 -4.49
CA SER A 175 -10.66 -15.90 -3.20
C SER A 175 -11.22 -15.11 -2.00
N LEU A 176 -11.52 -13.82 -2.15
CA LEU A 176 -12.04 -12.97 -1.09
C LEU A 176 -13.54 -12.70 -1.29
N PRO A 177 -14.30 -12.66 -0.19
CA PRO A 177 -15.69 -12.18 -0.26
C PRO A 177 -15.71 -10.71 -0.72
N PRO A 178 -16.85 -10.23 -1.23
CA PRO A 178 -16.99 -8.83 -1.67
C PRO A 178 -16.92 -7.81 -0.53
N ALA A 179 -16.91 -8.28 0.72
CA ALA A 179 -16.84 -7.45 1.92
C ALA A 179 -15.58 -6.58 1.95
N ILE A 180 -15.76 -5.30 2.26
CA ILE A 180 -14.68 -4.30 2.32
C ILE A 180 -13.61 -4.70 3.34
N ASP A 181 -14.02 -5.13 4.53
CA ASP A 181 -13.10 -5.45 5.62
C ASP A 181 -12.22 -6.68 5.31
N ALA A 182 -12.75 -7.68 4.60
CA ALA A 182 -11.94 -8.79 4.12
C ALA A 182 -10.84 -8.32 3.16
N ARG A 183 -11.15 -7.36 2.28
CA ARG A 183 -10.19 -6.77 1.33
C ARG A 183 -9.17 -5.87 2.04
N ARG A 184 -9.61 -5.06 3.01
CA ARG A 184 -8.73 -4.25 3.86
C ARG A 184 -7.76 -5.12 4.63
N ARG A 185 -8.26 -6.19 5.26
CA ARG A 185 -7.45 -7.17 5.98
C ARG A 185 -6.41 -7.81 5.07
N ALA A 186 -6.82 -8.31 3.90
CA ALA A 186 -5.90 -8.91 2.94
C ALA A 186 -4.83 -7.92 2.46
N ALA A 187 -5.23 -6.69 2.08
CA ALA A 187 -4.31 -5.65 1.66
C ALA A 187 -3.28 -5.33 2.74
N LEU A 188 -3.74 -5.17 3.99
CA LEU A 188 -2.91 -4.78 5.12
C LEU A 188 -1.88 -5.86 5.46
N TYR A 189 -2.33 -7.11 5.69
CA TYR A 189 -1.45 -8.17 6.16
C TYR A 189 -0.51 -8.70 5.07
N LEU A 190 -0.97 -8.84 3.82
CA LEU A 190 -0.10 -9.30 2.74
C LEU A 190 0.96 -8.26 2.37
N SER A 191 0.61 -6.96 2.31
CA SER A 191 1.61 -5.91 2.06
C SER A 191 2.61 -5.82 3.21
N HIS A 192 2.15 -5.85 4.46
CA HIS A 192 3.02 -5.82 5.64
C HIS A 192 3.97 -7.02 5.65
N HIS A 193 3.45 -8.24 5.51
CA HIS A 193 4.27 -9.46 5.48
C HIS A 193 5.33 -9.40 4.37
N GLY A 194 4.97 -8.87 3.20
CA GLY A 194 5.91 -8.67 2.10
C GLY A 194 6.98 -7.60 2.37
N SER A 195 6.70 -6.62 3.23
CA SER A 195 7.65 -5.56 3.54
C SER A 195 8.64 -5.91 4.65
N VAL A 196 8.31 -6.86 5.54
CA VAL A 196 9.12 -7.15 6.73
C VAL A 196 9.64 -8.59 6.81
N THR A 197 8.95 -9.57 6.24
CA THR A 197 9.30 -11.00 6.36
C THR A 197 9.53 -11.67 5.01
N CYS A 198 8.56 -11.57 4.10
CA CYS A 198 8.64 -12.21 2.78
C CYS A 198 9.35 -11.30 1.78
N LEU A 199 10.62 -10.96 2.05
CA LEU A 199 11.43 -10.05 1.26
C LEU A 199 11.69 -10.61 -0.15
N GLU A 200 12.16 -9.75 -1.06
CA GLU A 200 12.37 -10.13 -2.46
C GLU A 200 13.55 -11.07 -2.62
N PHE A 201 14.70 -10.68 -2.10
CA PHE A 201 15.95 -11.40 -2.29
C PHE A 201 16.26 -12.36 -1.13
N ASP A 202 16.09 -11.93 0.11
CA ASP A 202 16.37 -12.74 1.30
C ASP A 202 15.14 -12.82 2.22
N PRO A 203 14.15 -13.65 1.90
CA PRO A 203 12.96 -13.81 2.73
C PRO A 203 13.28 -14.55 4.05
N HIS A 204 12.79 -14.03 5.15
CA HIS A 204 12.98 -14.60 6.49
C HIS A 204 12.08 -15.84 6.68
N CYS A 205 12.27 -16.86 5.84
CA CYS A 205 11.47 -18.08 5.84
C CYS A 205 11.47 -18.83 7.18
N PRO A 206 12.59 -18.97 7.94
CA PRO A 206 12.60 -19.68 9.20
C PRO A 206 11.62 -19.16 10.26
N VAL A 207 11.33 -17.84 10.26
CA VAL A 207 10.37 -17.21 11.20
C VAL A 207 8.99 -16.96 10.60
N CYS A 208 8.77 -17.35 9.34
CA CYS A 208 7.53 -17.10 8.64
C CYS A 208 6.39 -18.01 9.15
N PRO A 209 5.24 -17.45 9.59
CA PRO A 209 4.11 -18.25 10.08
C PRO A 209 3.43 -19.09 8.99
N LEU A 210 3.77 -18.85 7.71
CA LEU A 210 3.23 -19.54 6.55
C LEU A 210 4.19 -20.59 5.97
N LEU A 211 5.39 -20.78 6.56
CA LEU A 211 6.47 -21.59 6.02
C LEU A 211 6.00 -23.01 5.63
N ARG A 212 5.27 -23.67 6.53
CA ARG A 212 4.86 -25.09 6.36
C ARG A 212 3.97 -25.32 5.15
N ASP A 213 3.17 -24.32 4.78
CA ASP A 213 2.18 -24.41 3.71
C ASP A 213 2.52 -23.58 2.47
N CYS A 214 3.65 -22.88 2.49
CA CYS A 214 4.10 -22.02 1.38
C CYS A 214 4.66 -22.88 0.23
N PRO A 215 4.02 -22.91 -0.96
CA PRO A 215 4.52 -23.67 -2.12
C PRO A 215 5.93 -23.28 -2.54
N THR A 216 6.25 -21.99 -2.49
CA THR A 216 7.58 -21.49 -2.86
C THR A 216 8.66 -21.94 -1.87
N ALA A 217 8.36 -22.00 -0.57
CA ALA A 217 9.31 -22.47 0.44
C ALA A 217 9.59 -23.97 0.26
N ARG A 218 8.54 -24.78 0.02
CA ARG A 218 8.68 -26.22 -0.26
C ARG A 218 9.53 -26.47 -1.50
N ALA A 219 9.28 -25.73 -2.60
CA ALA A 219 10.07 -25.88 -3.81
C ALA A 219 11.55 -25.51 -3.63
N ARG A 220 11.83 -24.50 -2.80
CA ARG A 220 13.22 -24.12 -2.44
C ARG A 220 13.92 -25.21 -1.63
N SER A 221 13.27 -25.74 -0.59
CA SER A 221 13.85 -26.82 0.22
C SER A 221 14.15 -28.08 -0.60
N ALA A 222 13.28 -28.41 -1.56
CA ALA A 222 13.51 -29.54 -2.45
C ALA A 222 14.65 -29.33 -3.47
N ALA A 223 15.02 -28.09 -3.75
CA ALA A 223 16.12 -27.76 -4.67
C ALA A 223 17.50 -27.77 -4.00
N PHE A 224 17.57 -27.82 -2.67
CA PHE A 224 18.79 -27.88 -1.87
C PHE A 224 19.10 -29.26 -1.26
N ASN A 225 18.19 -30.21 -1.45
CA ASN A 225 18.37 -31.63 -1.13
C ASN A 225 18.62 -32.45 -2.40
#